data_80e949c5822cc5e30361e10658cc3283
#
_entry.id   80e949c5822cc5e30361e10658cc3283
#
_cell.length_a   1.000
_cell.length_b   1.000
_cell.length_c   1.000
_cell.angle_alpha   90.00
_cell.angle_beta   90.00
_cell.angle_gamma   90.00
#
_symmetry.space_group_name_H-M   'P 1'
#
loop_
_entity.id
_entity.type
_entity.pdbx_description
1 polymer ?
#
loop_
_entity_poly.entity_id
_entity_poly.type
_entity_poly.pdbx_seq_one_letter_code
_entity_poly.pdbx_strand_id
1 'polypeptide(L)' 'MYILEELNTKKVADLQTIAKKLDIKKYNRLKKPELVYAILDHQAENSKGSEKK' A
#
# COMPACT_ATOMS: atom_id res chain seq x y z
N MET A 1 6.06 -6.10 -6.99
CA MET A 1 6.25 -5.11 -5.93
C MET A 1 6.01 -3.72 -6.49
N TYR A 2 5.44 -2.85 -5.69
CA TYR A 2 5.07 -1.53 -6.16
C TYR A 2 6.09 -0.48 -5.71
N ILE A 3 6.27 0.53 -6.51
CA ILE A 3 7.14 1.63 -6.15
C ILE A 3 6.31 2.91 -6.09
N LEU A 4 6.84 3.91 -5.42
CA LEU A 4 6.13 5.14 -5.20
C LEU A 4 5.64 5.78 -6.50
N GLU A 5 6.50 5.86 -7.47
CA GLU A 5 6.11 6.48 -8.72
C GLU A 5 4.97 5.74 -9.40
N GLU A 6 5.04 4.42 -9.36
CA GLU A 6 4.01 3.62 -9.97
C GLU A 6 2.68 3.83 -9.26
N LEU A 7 2.71 3.83 -7.94
CA LEU A 7 1.49 4.00 -7.18
C LEU A 7 0.91 5.39 -7.38
N ASN A 8 1.75 6.38 -7.56
CA ASN A 8 1.26 7.74 -7.77
C ASN A 8 0.52 7.88 -9.08
N THR A 9 0.78 7.05 -10.05
CA THR A 9 0.08 7.13 -11.32
C THR A 9 -1.24 6.39 -11.31
N LYS A 10 -1.52 5.67 -10.25
CA LYS A 10 -2.76 4.92 -10.17
C LYS A 10 -3.86 5.76 -9.55
N LYS A 11 -5.09 5.36 -9.79
CA LYS A 11 -6.22 6.06 -9.23
C LYS A 11 -6.51 5.54 -7.85
N VAL A 12 -7.29 6.29 -7.09
CA VAL A 12 -7.66 5.87 -5.74
C VAL A 12 -8.31 4.49 -5.78
N ALA A 13 -9.17 4.25 -6.74
CA ALA A 13 -9.84 2.96 -6.82
C ALA A 13 -8.83 1.82 -6.98
N ASP A 14 -7.83 2.06 -7.81
CA ASP A 14 -6.80 1.04 -8.01
C ASP A 14 -6.01 0.82 -6.74
N LEU A 15 -5.68 1.90 -6.06
CA LEU A 15 -4.92 1.79 -4.82
C LEU A 15 -5.72 1.06 -3.76
N GLN A 16 -7.01 1.30 -3.72
CA GLN A 16 -7.86 0.60 -2.77
C GLN A 16 -7.90 -0.89 -3.08
N THR A 17 -7.93 -1.24 -4.34
CA THR A 17 -7.92 -2.64 -4.73
C THR A 17 -6.62 -3.31 -4.29
N ILE A 18 -5.50 -2.63 -4.49
CA ILE A 18 -4.21 -3.15 -4.07
C ILE A 18 -4.17 -3.31 -2.56
N ALA A 19 -4.64 -2.28 -1.86
CA ALA A 19 -4.65 -2.32 -0.40
C ALA A 19 -5.50 -3.48 0.10
N LYS A 20 -6.61 -3.72 -0.56
CA LYS A 20 -7.48 -4.81 -0.17
C LYS A 20 -6.77 -6.14 -0.35
N LYS A 21 -6.05 -6.29 -1.46
CA LYS A 21 -5.32 -7.51 -1.71
C LYS A 21 -4.21 -7.73 -0.69
N LEU A 22 -3.64 -6.65 -0.21
CA LEU A 22 -2.58 -6.74 0.78
C LEU A 22 -3.15 -6.84 2.20
N ASP A 23 -4.46 -6.86 2.31
CA ASP A 23 -5.11 -7.01 3.60
C ASP A 23 -4.84 -5.81 4.50
N ILE A 24 -4.74 -4.64 3.90
CA ILE A 24 -4.56 -3.42 4.65
C ILE A 24 -5.91 -2.99 5.18
N LYS A 25 -5.99 -2.80 6.48
CA LYS A 25 -7.23 -2.37 7.08
C LYS A 25 -7.41 -0.88 6.95
N LYS A 26 -8.63 -0.43 6.98
CA LYS A 26 -8.94 0.99 6.93
C LYS A 26 -8.58 1.66 5.62
N TYR A 27 -8.32 0.87 4.59
CA TYR A 27 -7.95 1.48 3.32
C TYR A 27 -9.07 2.37 2.79
N ASN A 28 -10.31 2.11 3.22
CA ASN A 28 -11.41 2.94 2.78
C ASN A 28 -11.32 4.36 3.28
N ARG A 29 -10.66 4.56 4.39
CA ARG A 29 -10.58 5.87 4.99
C ARG A 29 -9.35 6.64 4.57
N LEU A 30 -8.49 6.01 3.83
CA LEU A 30 -7.25 6.66 3.43
C LEU A 30 -7.44 7.42 2.14
N LYS A 31 -6.72 8.52 2.00
CA LYS A 31 -6.73 9.29 0.78
C LYS A 31 -5.62 8.75 -0.11
N LYS A 32 -5.56 9.27 -1.33
CA LYS A 32 -4.59 8.74 -2.29
C LYS A 32 -3.17 8.70 -1.74
N PRO A 33 -2.62 9.82 -1.23
CA PRO A 33 -1.25 9.76 -0.75
C PRO A 33 -1.10 8.81 0.42
N GLU A 34 -2.10 8.73 1.26
CA GLU A 34 -2.05 7.82 2.40
C GLU A 34 -2.10 6.38 1.95
N LEU A 35 -2.90 6.10 0.92
CA LEU A 35 -2.95 4.75 0.37
C LEU A 35 -1.61 4.36 -0.21
N VAL A 36 -0.96 5.27 -0.91
CA VAL A 36 0.34 5.00 -1.48
C VAL A 36 1.33 4.63 -0.38
N TYR A 37 1.37 5.44 0.66
CA TYR A 37 2.29 5.16 1.75
C TYR A 37 1.94 3.88 2.49
N ALA A 38 0.65 3.62 2.68
CA ALA A 38 0.24 2.41 3.35
C ALA A 38 0.67 1.17 2.57
N ILE A 39 0.52 1.22 1.26
CA ILE A 39 0.91 0.11 0.42
C ILE A 39 2.41 -0.09 0.48
N LEU A 40 3.16 1.01 0.38
CA LEU A 40 4.61 0.92 0.43
C LEU A 40 5.09 0.36 1.76
N ASP A 41 4.49 0.84 2.83
CA ASP A 41 4.87 0.39 4.15
C ASP A 41 4.55 -1.08 4.34
N HIS A 42 3.38 -1.48 3.88
CA HIS A 42 2.95 -2.86 4.05
C HIS A 42 3.86 -3.82 3.28
N GLN A 43 4.14 -3.49 2.04
CA GLN A 43 4.98 -4.38 1.26
C GLN A 43 6.42 -4.40 1.77
N ALA A 44 6.87 -3.29 2.32
CA ALA A 44 8.21 -3.26 2.88
C ALA A 44 8.31 -4.19 4.08
N GLU A 45 7.29 -4.18 4.91
CA GLU A 45 7.27 -5.05 6.06
C GLU A 45 7.22 -6.51 5.62
N ASN A 46 6.38 -6.80 4.65
CA ASN A 46 6.26 -8.16 4.20
C ASN A 46 7.51 -8.65 3.48
N SER A 47 8.13 -7.77 2.76
CA SER A 47 9.32 -8.15 2.05
C SER A 47 10.42 -8.57 2.98
N LYS A 48 10.61 -7.79 4.04
CA LYS A 48 11.63 -8.09 4.94
C LYS A 48 11.21 -9.09 5.89
N GLY A 49 10.00 -9.10 6.15
CA GLY A 49 9.46 -10.10 6.97
C GLY A 49 10.14 -10.24 8.24
N SER A 50 10.99 -10.91 8.35
CA SER A 50 11.52 -11.23 9.48
C SER A 50 12.16 -10.28 10.25
N GLU A 51 12.65 -9.47 9.84
CA GLU A 51 13.35 -8.64 10.56
C GLU A 51 12.76 -7.95 11.51
N LYS A 52 12.03 -7.81 11.77
CA LYS A 52 11.59 -7.02 12.71
C LYS A 52 11.30 -7.36 13.83
N LYS A 53 11.49 -7.50 14.25
CA LYS A 53 11.47 -7.72 15.19
C LYS A 53 11.12 -7.79 15.62
#